data_d41061d2bae53c43dbd9ac8de7609ccc
#
_entry.id   d41061d2bae53c43dbd9ac8de7609ccc
#
_cell.length_a   1.000
_cell.length_b   1.000
_cell.length_c   1.000
_cell.angle_alpha   90.00
_cell.angle_beta   90.00
_cell.angle_gamma   90.00
#
_symmetry.space_group_name_H-M   'P 1'
#
loop_
_entity.id
_entity.type
_entity.pdbx_description
1 polymer ?
#
loop_
_entity_poly.entity_id
_entity_poly.type
_entity_poly.pdbx_seq_one_letter_code
_entity_poly.pdbx_strand_id
1 'polypeptide(L)'
;MTEPIRLTDEHSIPRVVGAMTLEEKARLVAGDTAFRTNGIERLGIPAFVPADGHNGINFFQLMSNLVADAATRLGLKAGGLRQMFGSLSGIGMAGMGNLIAGKLDPAALEDLPPEQAAFVRALQDEIQAFLPAEGLPSCFPPGMVMAATWNPALVGECGKAVAKEARAFGVDMLLGPNINIHRDPLGGRVFESYSEDPYLAAQTVIDYVQGVQSEGVAADVKHFAA
;
A
#
# COMPACT_ATOMS: atom_id res chain seq x y z
N MET A 1 -21.76 33.88 7.82
CA MET A 1 -20.47 33.14 7.64
C MET A 1 -20.76 32.10 6.58
N THR A 2 -20.04 32.11 5.46
CA THR A 2 -20.17 31.06 4.42
C THR A 2 -19.59 29.76 5.00
N GLU A 3 -20.33 28.66 4.83
CA GLU A 3 -19.83 27.34 5.24
C GLU A 3 -18.48 27.04 4.56
N PRO A 4 -17.54 26.41 5.28
CA PRO A 4 -16.25 26.04 4.70
C PRO A 4 -16.45 25.07 3.54
N ILE A 5 -15.73 25.28 2.43
CA ILE A 5 -15.75 24.37 1.29
C ILE A 5 -14.98 23.11 1.68
N ARG A 6 -15.67 21.96 1.68
CA ARG A 6 -15.07 20.65 2.01
C ARG A 6 -15.61 19.57 1.09
N LEU A 7 -14.83 18.52 0.90
CA LEU A 7 -15.26 17.29 0.26
C LEU A 7 -16.23 16.55 1.20
N THR A 8 -17.47 16.39 0.78
CA THR A 8 -18.52 15.69 1.53
C THR A 8 -19.09 14.51 0.75
N ASP A 9 -19.16 14.65 -0.58
CA ASP A 9 -19.73 13.71 -1.52
C ASP A 9 -19.28 14.04 -2.96
N GLU A 10 -19.73 13.28 -3.94
CA GLU A 10 -19.39 13.49 -5.36
C GLU A 10 -19.88 14.84 -5.90
N HIS A 11 -20.98 15.38 -5.41
CA HIS A 11 -21.54 16.66 -5.86
C HIS A 11 -20.71 17.85 -5.36
N SER A 12 -19.94 17.67 -4.28
CA SER A 12 -19.06 18.69 -3.76
C SER A 12 -17.75 18.83 -4.56
N ILE A 13 -17.38 17.84 -5.39
CA ILE A 13 -16.10 17.78 -6.12
C ILE A 13 -15.84 19.03 -6.97
N PRO A 14 -16.76 19.51 -7.84
CA PRO A 14 -16.47 20.69 -8.67
C PRO A 14 -16.16 21.94 -7.84
N ARG A 15 -16.86 22.12 -6.72
CA ARG A 15 -16.67 23.26 -5.80
C ARG A 15 -15.33 23.15 -5.05
N VAL A 16 -14.98 21.95 -4.62
CA VAL A 16 -13.71 21.65 -3.94
C VAL A 16 -12.54 21.88 -4.90
N VAL A 17 -12.59 21.35 -6.12
CA VAL A 17 -11.56 21.54 -7.16
C VAL A 17 -11.42 23.02 -7.53
N GLY A 18 -12.52 23.78 -7.61
CA GLY A 18 -12.50 25.22 -7.82
C GLY A 18 -11.84 26.01 -6.69
N ALA A 19 -11.90 25.51 -5.44
CA ALA A 19 -11.30 26.13 -4.27
C ALA A 19 -9.82 25.74 -4.06
N MET A 20 -9.29 24.74 -4.77
CA MET A 20 -7.89 24.35 -4.70
C MET A 20 -6.98 25.39 -5.36
N THR A 21 -5.86 25.68 -4.70
CA THR A 21 -4.76 26.43 -5.32
C THR A 21 -4.04 25.57 -6.36
N LEU A 22 -3.26 26.18 -7.25
CA LEU A 22 -2.45 25.46 -8.22
C LEU A 22 -1.44 24.56 -7.53
N GLU A 23 -0.83 25.02 -6.44
CA GLU A 23 0.12 24.23 -5.65
C GLU A 23 -0.54 22.99 -5.03
N GLU A 24 -1.74 23.15 -4.46
CA GLU A 24 -2.49 22.00 -3.91
C GLU A 24 -2.86 20.99 -4.98
N LYS A 25 -3.27 21.43 -6.17
CA LYS A 25 -3.52 20.55 -7.32
C LYS A 25 -2.26 19.79 -7.73
N ALA A 26 -1.12 20.49 -7.82
CA ALA A 26 0.16 19.88 -8.16
C ALA A 26 0.61 18.85 -7.10
N ARG A 27 0.48 19.19 -5.82
CA ARG A 27 0.81 18.28 -4.71
C ARG A 27 -0.07 17.04 -4.68
N LEU A 28 -1.38 17.20 -4.91
CA LEU A 28 -2.32 16.07 -4.91
C LEU A 28 -1.94 15.01 -5.95
N VAL A 29 -1.54 15.44 -7.17
CA VAL A 29 -1.16 14.50 -8.24
C VAL A 29 0.29 14.02 -8.15
N ALA A 30 1.15 14.72 -7.41
CA ALA A 30 2.56 14.32 -7.26
C ALA A 30 2.77 13.17 -6.27
N GLY A 31 1.83 13.00 -5.35
CA GLY A 31 1.99 12.09 -4.21
C GLY A 31 2.86 12.67 -3.08
N ASP A 32 2.72 12.11 -1.90
CA ASP A 32 3.52 12.40 -0.71
C ASP A 32 4.70 11.41 -0.60
N THR A 33 4.39 10.14 -0.87
CA THR A 33 5.36 9.05 -0.98
C THR A 33 5.13 8.29 -2.28
N ALA A 34 5.84 7.18 -2.50
CA ALA A 34 5.62 6.29 -3.65
C ALA A 34 4.20 5.66 -3.64
N PHE A 35 3.59 5.50 -2.45
CA PHE A 35 2.32 4.80 -2.25
C PHE A 35 1.37 5.58 -1.32
N ARG A 36 1.38 6.91 -1.40
CA ARG A 36 0.44 7.77 -0.69
C ARG A 36 0.29 9.10 -1.41
N THR A 37 -0.96 9.54 -1.63
CA THR A 37 -1.22 10.88 -2.14
C THR A 37 -1.13 11.92 -1.03
N ASN A 38 -0.97 13.19 -1.41
CA ASN A 38 -1.10 14.29 -0.45
C ASN A 38 -2.58 14.49 -0.10
N GLY A 39 -2.90 14.56 1.20
CA GLY A 39 -4.19 15.09 1.65
C GLY A 39 -4.23 16.61 1.60
N ILE A 40 -5.44 17.17 1.59
CA ILE A 40 -5.68 18.62 1.70
C ILE A 40 -6.70 18.85 2.81
N GLU A 41 -6.21 18.94 4.04
CA GLU A 41 -7.02 18.94 5.25
C GLU A 41 -8.09 20.04 5.26
N ARG A 42 -7.72 21.28 4.83
CA ARG A 42 -8.66 22.41 4.79
C ARG A 42 -9.87 22.18 3.88
N LEU A 43 -9.72 21.30 2.87
CA LEU A 43 -10.78 20.92 1.94
C LEU A 43 -11.40 19.55 2.27
N GLY A 44 -10.98 18.91 3.35
CA GLY A 44 -11.47 17.59 3.76
C GLY A 44 -11.07 16.48 2.81
N ILE A 45 -9.98 16.65 2.03
CA ILE A 45 -9.45 15.61 1.15
C ILE A 45 -8.43 14.80 1.96
N PRO A 46 -8.71 13.50 2.28
CA PRO A 46 -7.75 12.65 2.94
C PRO A 46 -6.58 12.30 2.02
N ALA A 47 -5.47 11.86 2.59
CA ALA A 47 -4.48 11.11 1.82
C ALA A 47 -5.10 9.77 1.37
N PHE A 48 -4.71 9.30 0.19
CA PHE A 48 -5.17 8.05 -0.39
C PHE A 48 -3.99 7.09 -0.50
N VAL A 49 -4.15 5.86 -0.03
CA VAL A 49 -3.08 4.86 0.08
C VAL A 49 -3.36 3.67 -0.84
N PRO A 50 -2.79 3.63 -2.05
CA PRO A 50 -2.74 2.41 -2.84
C PRO A 50 -1.64 1.48 -2.31
N ALA A 51 -1.87 0.17 -2.41
CA ALA A 51 -0.84 -0.83 -2.14
C ALA A 51 -0.91 -1.97 -3.14
N ASP A 52 0.25 -2.48 -3.56
CA ASP A 52 0.31 -3.71 -4.35
C ASP A 52 -0.15 -4.89 -3.50
N GLY A 53 -0.94 -5.80 -4.07
CA GLY A 53 -1.61 -6.78 -3.24
C GLY A 53 -2.24 -7.94 -3.98
N HIS A 54 -1.72 -8.32 -5.16
CA HIS A 54 -2.27 -9.47 -5.90
C HIS A 54 -2.15 -10.80 -5.12
N ASN A 55 -1.17 -10.92 -4.23
CA ASN A 55 -0.96 -12.08 -3.35
C ASN A 55 -1.08 -11.72 -1.85
N GLY A 56 -1.83 -10.67 -1.52
CA GLY A 56 -1.88 -10.06 -0.18
C GLY A 56 -1.12 -8.73 -0.15
N ILE A 57 -1.28 -8.00 0.93
CA ILE A 57 -0.74 -6.64 1.07
C ILE A 57 0.79 -6.66 1.05
N ASN A 58 1.39 -5.88 0.16
CA ASN A 58 2.84 -5.70 0.13
C ASN A 58 3.29 -4.74 1.25
N PHE A 59 3.59 -5.30 2.40
CA PHE A 59 4.03 -4.54 3.57
C PHE A 59 5.27 -3.67 3.30
N PHE A 60 6.20 -4.14 2.46
CA PHE A 60 7.41 -3.36 2.14
C PHE A 60 7.12 -2.07 1.38
N GLN A 61 6.03 -2.02 0.59
CA GLN A 61 5.60 -0.76 -0.02
C GLN A 61 5.08 0.21 1.03
N LEU A 62 4.32 -0.27 2.00
CA LEU A 62 3.82 0.54 3.11
C LEU A 62 4.95 1.07 3.99
N MET A 63 6.08 0.34 4.09
CA MET A 63 7.28 0.81 4.79
C MET A 63 7.78 2.17 4.28
N SER A 64 7.57 2.50 3.01
CA SER A 64 7.94 3.83 2.47
C SER A 64 7.19 4.97 3.16
N ASN A 65 5.92 4.74 3.51
CA ASN A 65 5.10 5.69 4.25
C ASN A 65 5.59 5.85 5.68
N LEU A 66 5.86 4.72 6.36
CA LEU A 66 6.37 4.71 7.75
C LEU A 66 7.74 5.39 7.88
N VAL A 67 8.62 5.17 6.90
CA VAL A 67 9.93 5.84 6.83
C VAL A 67 9.76 7.36 6.68
N ALA A 68 8.82 7.81 5.83
CA ALA A 68 8.53 9.23 5.65
C ALA A 68 7.95 9.85 6.93
N ASP A 69 7.08 9.12 7.64
CA ASP A 69 6.46 9.57 8.88
C ASP A 69 7.50 9.66 10.01
N ALA A 70 8.36 8.65 10.17
CA ALA A 70 9.49 8.67 11.11
C ALA A 70 10.47 9.83 10.84
N ALA A 71 10.79 10.07 9.55
CA ALA A 71 11.65 11.18 9.17
C ALA A 71 11.01 12.54 9.48
N THR A 72 9.71 12.68 9.23
CA THR A 72 8.95 13.91 9.54
C THR A 72 8.93 14.17 11.04
N ARG A 73 8.72 13.13 11.87
CA ARG A 73 8.76 13.23 13.34
C ARG A 73 10.11 13.75 13.84
N LEU A 74 11.21 13.38 13.19
CA LEU A 74 12.56 13.81 13.52
C LEU A 74 12.98 15.12 12.83
N GLY A 75 12.10 15.76 12.06
CA GLY A 75 12.41 16.99 11.32
C GLY A 75 13.45 16.80 10.20
N LEU A 76 13.62 15.59 9.68
CA LEU A 76 14.58 15.28 8.61
C LEU A 76 14.07 15.77 7.26
N LYS A 77 14.95 16.38 6.47
CA LYS A 77 14.65 16.78 5.08
C LYS A 77 14.87 15.61 4.13
N ALA A 78 14.25 15.66 2.95
CA ALA A 78 14.32 14.61 1.92
C ALA A 78 15.75 14.10 1.58
N GLY A 79 16.77 14.96 1.68
CA GLY A 79 18.17 14.55 1.51
C GLY A 79 18.70 13.64 2.63
N GLY A 80 18.17 13.75 3.84
CA GLY A 80 18.52 12.87 4.98
C GLY A 80 17.98 11.46 4.83
N LEU A 81 16.83 11.30 4.17
CA LEU A 81 16.23 9.99 3.93
C LEU A 81 17.14 9.03 3.17
N ARG A 82 17.87 9.50 2.16
CA ARG A 82 18.79 8.66 1.39
C ARG A 82 19.96 8.12 2.25
N GLN A 83 20.40 8.91 3.20
CA GLN A 83 21.45 8.50 4.15
C GLN A 83 20.88 7.49 5.17
N MET A 84 19.61 7.64 5.57
CA MET A 84 18.92 6.74 6.50
C MET A 84 18.62 5.38 5.87
N PHE A 85 18.29 5.30 4.57
CA PHE A 85 18.20 4.02 3.86
C PHE A 85 19.54 3.25 3.87
N GLY A 86 20.68 3.95 3.85
CA GLY A 86 22.00 3.35 4.07
C GLY A 86 22.12 2.67 5.44
N SER A 87 21.53 3.26 6.48
CA SER A 87 21.53 2.70 7.84
C SER A 87 20.68 1.44 7.94
N LEU A 88 19.52 1.41 7.26
CA LEU A 88 18.66 0.21 7.22
C LEU A 88 19.35 -0.95 6.49
N SER A 89 20.15 -0.66 5.45
CA SER A 89 20.96 -1.69 4.78
C SER A 89 22.06 -2.25 5.70
N GLY A 90 22.55 -1.47 6.63
CA GLY A 90 23.57 -1.87 7.60
C GLY A 90 23.09 -2.90 8.63
N ILE A 91 21.78 -2.89 8.98
CA ILE A 91 21.24 -3.88 9.93
C ILE A 91 20.94 -5.24 9.28
N GLY A 92 21.00 -5.35 7.94
CA GLY A 92 20.75 -6.60 7.22
C GLY A 92 19.32 -7.13 7.30
N MET A 93 19.07 -8.27 6.67
CA MET A 93 17.72 -8.90 6.61
C MET A 93 17.24 -9.33 8.01
N ALA A 94 18.13 -9.90 8.84
CA ALA A 94 17.76 -10.31 10.20
C ALA A 94 17.41 -9.11 11.09
N GLY A 95 18.19 -8.03 10.99
CA GLY A 95 17.89 -6.78 11.70
C GLY A 95 16.59 -6.15 11.25
N MET A 96 16.27 -6.20 9.96
CA MET A 96 14.98 -5.73 9.44
C MET A 96 13.81 -6.55 10.00
N GLY A 97 13.95 -7.87 10.06
CA GLY A 97 12.96 -8.75 10.70
C GLY A 97 12.75 -8.41 12.18
N ASN A 98 13.83 -8.17 12.91
CA ASN A 98 13.76 -7.77 14.32
C ASN A 98 13.15 -6.37 14.51
N LEU A 99 13.46 -5.42 13.62
CA LEU A 99 12.86 -4.08 13.60
C LEU A 99 11.33 -4.17 13.47
N ILE A 100 10.86 -4.95 12.49
CA ILE A 100 9.42 -5.15 12.24
C ILE A 100 8.77 -5.87 13.43
N ALA A 101 9.46 -6.85 14.02
CA ALA A 101 8.95 -7.60 15.18
C ALA A 101 9.02 -6.81 16.51
N GLY A 102 9.54 -5.59 16.52
CA GLY A 102 9.75 -4.82 17.75
C GLY A 102 10.82 -5.41 18.68
N LYS A 103 11.72 -6.25 18.13
CA LYS A 103 12.76 -7.00 18.85
C LYS A 103 14.17 -6.59 18.43
N LEU A 104 14.33 -5.36 17.96
CA LEU A 104 15.65 -4.89 17.58
C LEU A 104 16.57 -4.82 18.80
N ASP A 105 17.72 -5.50 18.69
CA ASP A 105 18.72 -5.49 19.75
C ASP A 105 19.28 -4.07 19.93
N PRO A 106 19.20 -3.47 21.13
CA PRO A 106 19.81 -2.18 21.41
C PRO A 106 21.30 -2.12 21.06
N ALA A 107 22.04 -3.24 21.24
CA ALA A 107 23.46 -3.33 20.89
C ALA A 107 23.71 -3.13 19.39
N ALA A 108 22.77 -3.54 18.52
CA ALA A 108 22.89 -3.33 17.08
C ALA A 108 22.81 -1.84 16.68
N LEU A 109 22.41 -0.97 17.60
CA LEU A 109 22.35 0.47 17.39
C LEU A 109 23.58 1.22 17.93
N GLU A 110 24.41 0.58 18.75
CA GLU A 110 25.58 1.20 19.38
C GLU A 110 26.65 1.57 18.36
N ASP A 111 26.76 0.78 17.28
CA ASP A 111 27.70 1.04 16.17
C ASP A 111 27.21 2.10 15.18
N LEU A 112 25.97 2.56 15.31
CA LEU A 112 25.39 3.57 14.43
C LEU A 112 25.64 4.99 14.97
N PRO A 113 25.88 5.99 14.07
CA PRO A 113 25.84 7.38 14.46
C PRO A 113 24.54 7.73 15.22
N PRO A 114 24.60 8.62 16.23
CA PRO A 114 23.45 8.91 17.10
C PRO A 114 22.16 9.30 16.37
N GLU A 115 22.27 10.06 15.27
CA GLU A 115 21.13 10.46 14.43
C GLU A 115 20.49 9.24 13.72
N GLN A 116 21.33 8.30 13.28
CA GLN A 116 20.87 7.09 12.62
C GLN A 116 20.20 6.13 13.63
N ALA A 117 20.78 5.98 14.80
CA ALA A 117 20.18 5.20 15.88
C ALA A 117 18.82 5.79 16.30
N ALA A 118 18.71 7.13 16.40
CA ALA A 118 17.45 7.80 16.70
C ALA A 118 16.39 7.55 15.62
N PHE A 119 16.79 7.60 14.34
CA PHE A 119 15.89 7.31 13.23
C PHE A 119 15.38 5.86 13.25
N VAL A 120 16.27 4.88 13.47
CA VAL A 120 15.86 3.46 13.53
C VAL A 120 14.88 3.22 14.67
N ARG A 121 15.08 3.85 15.83
CA ARG A 121 14.11 3.77 16.95
C ARG A 121 12.78 4.40 16.59
N ALA A 122 12.79 5.61 16.02
CA ALA A 122 11.57 6.27 15.59
C ALA A 122 10.80 5.46 14.54
N LEU A 123 11.52 4.84 13.58
CA LEU A 123 10.92 3.95 12.60
C LEU A 123 10.32 2.70 13.25
N GLN A 124 10.99 2.11 14.24
CA GLN A 124 10.44 0.99 14.99
C GLN A 124 9.12 1.38 15.69
N ASP A 125 9.10 2.55 16.32
CA ASP A 125 7.88 3.05 16.98
C ASP A 125 6.73 3.24 15.98
N GLU A 126 7.02 3.81 14.77
CA GLU A 126 6.02 3.97 13.71
C GLU A 126 5.49 2.60 13.24
N ILE A 127 6.39 1.63 13.03
CA ILE A 127 6.00 0.28 12.62
C ILE A 127 5.10 -0.35 13.68
N GLN A 128 5.49 -0.31 14.96
CA GLN A 128 4.72 -0.92 16.05
C GLN A 128 3.36 -0.24 16.24
N ALA A 129 3.26 1.07 16.04
CA ALA A 129 2.01 1.80 16.09
C ALA A 129 1.09 1.52 14.89
N PHE A 130 1.69 1.17 13.75
CA PHE A 130 0.98 0.91 12.50
C PHE A 130 0.45 -0.53 12.39
N LEU A 131 1.17 -1.50 12.95
CA LEU A 131 0.78 -2.92 12.84
C LEU A 131 -0.56 -3.16 13.54
N PRO A 132 -1.55 -3.76 12.86
CA PRO A 132 -2.78 -4.21 13.50
C PRO A 132 -2.48 -5.34 14.49
N ALA A 133 -3.45 -5.62 15.38
CA ALA A 133 -3.31 -6.63 16.42
C ALA A 133 -3.03 -8.06 15.86
N GLU A 134 -3.48 -8.31 14.64
CA GLU A 134 -3.30 -9.56 13.91
C GLU A 134 -1.86 -9.75 13.39
N GLY A 135 -1.06 -8.68 13.40
CA GLY A 135 0.35 -8.71 12.98
C GLY A 135 0.55 -8.39 11.50
N LEU A 136 1.51 -9.07 10.86
CA LEU A 136 1.87 -8.86 9.45
C LEU A 136 0.79 -9.38 8.49
N PRO A 137 0.70 -8.83 7.25
CA PRO A 137 -0.26 -9.31 6.27
C PRO A 137 0.00 -10.77 5.88
N SER A 138 -1.10 -11.47 5.55
CA SER A 138 -1.06 -12.84 5.05
C SER A 138 -0.55 -12.91 3.61
N CYS A 139 0.10 -14.02 3.26
CA CYS A 139 0.41 -14.37 1.89
C CYS A 139 -0.74 -15.20 1.31
N PHE A 140 -1.44 -14.64 0.32
CA PHE A 140 -2.54 -15.31 -0.38
C PHE A 140 -2.03 -16.05 -1.62
N PRO A 141 -2.79 -17.03 -2.13
CA PRO A 141 -2.46 -17.71 -3.37
C PRO A 141 -2.36 -16.77 -4.56
N PRO A 142 -1.41 -16.96 -5.49
CA PRO A 142 -1.33 -16.15 -6.70
C PRO A 142 -2.50 -16.42 -7.67
N GLY A 143 -2.70 -15.52 -8.63
CA GLY A 143 -3.83 -15.54 -9.55
C GLY A 143 -4.02 -16.89 -10.26
N MET A 144 -2.93 -17.50 -10.78
CA MET A 144 -3.02 -18.81 -11.43
C MET A 144 -3.50 -19.93 -10.50
N VAL A 145 -3.14 -19.89 -9.21
CA VAL A 145 -3.61 -20.87 -8.23
C VAL A 145 -5.08 -20.64 -7.91
N MET A 146 -5.51 -19.38 -7.78
CA MET A 146 -6.92 -19.05 -7.59
C MET A 146 -7.76 -19.52 -8.78
N ALA A 147 -7.33 -19.30 -10.02
CA ALA A 147 -8.02 -19.77 -11.22
C ALA A 147 -8.07 -21.30 -11.33
N ALA A 148 -6.99 -21.99 -10.92
CA ALA A 148 -6.93 -23.46 -10.92
C ALA A 148 -7.95 -24.11 -9.97
N THR A 149 -8.54 -23.37 -9.05
CA THR A 149 -9.63 -23.88 -8.20
C THR A 149 -10.93 -24.12 -8.96
N TRP A 150 -11.14 -23.46 -10.10
CA TRP A 150 -12.42 -23.44 -10.84
C TRP A 150 -13.61 -23.05 -9.96
N ASN A 151 -13.36 -22.31 -8.90
CA ASN A 151 -14.37 -21.90 -7.92
C ASN A 151 -14.37 -20.38 -7.73
N PRO A 152 -15.10 -19.62 -8.57
CA PRO A 152 -15.17 -18.16 -8.48
C PRO A 152 -15.63 -17.66 -7.10
N ALA A 153 -16.60 -18.35 -6.48
CA ALA A 153 -17.08 -17.97 -5.15
C ALA A 153 -15.98 -18.02 -4.08
N LEU A 154 -15.10 -19.05 -4.12
CA LEU A 154 -13.93 -19.12 -3.23
C LEU A 154 -12.95 -17.97 -3.49
N VAL A 155 -12.75 -17.63 -4.77
CA VAL A 155 -11.90 -16.48 -5.13
C VAL A 155 -12.48 -15.16 -4.64
N GLY A 156 -13.80 -15.00 -4.65
CA GLY A 156 -14.49 -13.87 -4.04
C GLY A 156 -14.25 -13.78 -2.52
N GLU A 157 -14.29 -14.91 -1.80
CA GLU A 157 -13.96 -14.95 -0.37
C GLU A 157 -12.47 -14.60 -0.11
N CYS A 158 -11.56 -15.02 -0.99
CA CYS A 158 -10.17 -14.57 -0.94
C CYS A 158 -10.07 -13.04 -1.12
N GLY A 159 -10.79 -12.47 -2.08
CA GLY A 159 -10.86 -11.02 -2.29
C GLY A 159 -11.33 -10.26 -1.04
N LYS A 160 -12.39 -10.76 -0.38
CA LYS A 160 -12.86 -10.20 0.89
C LYS A 160 -11.80 -10.27 2.00
N ALA A 161 -11.11 -11.41 2.12
CA ALA A 161 -10.09 -11.59 3.16
C ALA A 161 -8.92 -10.63 2.96
N VAL A 162 -8.40 -10.50 1.73
CA VAL A 162 -7.35 -9.53 1.38
C VAL A 162 -7.79 -8.09 1.69
N ALA A 163 -9.04 -7.75 1.34
CA ALA A 163 -9.54 -6.41 1.56
C ALA A 163 -9.75 -6.07 3.06
N LYS A 164 -10.12 -7.04 3.89
CA LYS A 164 -10.16 -6.86 5.35
C LYS A 164 -8.78 -6.54 5.91
N GLU A 165 -7.75 -7.25 5.47
CA GLU A 165 -6.37 -6.92 5.83
C GLU A 165 -5.98 -5.54 5.29
N ALA A 166 -6.30 -5.23 4.03
CA ALA A 166 -6.03 -3.92 3.44
C ALA A 166 -6.58 -2.77 4.31
N ARG A 167 -7.82 -2.88 4.74
CA ARG A 167 -8.42 -1.89 5.66
C ARG A 167 -7.72 -1.81 7.00
N ALA A 168 -7.32 -2.94 7.57
CA ALA A 168 -6.57 -2.96 8.83
C ALA A 168 -5.22 -2.23 8.72
N PHE A 169 -4.61 -2.25 7.54
CA PHE A 169 -3.39 -1.51 7.21
C PHE A 169 -3.63 -0.10 6.64
N GLY A 170 -4.87 0.40 6.66
CA GLY A 170 -5.19 1.73 6.12
C GLY A 170 -4.98 1.87 4.61
N VAL A 171 -5.12 0.79 3.86
CA VAL A 171 -5.04 0.77 2.40
C VAL A 171 -6.42 1.02 1.81
N ASP A 172 -6.51 2.01 0.92
CA ASP A 172 -7.75 2.42 0.26
C ASP A 172 -7.98 1.72 -1.07
N MET A 173 -6.91 1.29 -1.74
CA MET A 173 -6.95 0.62 -3.05
C MET A 173 -5.91 -0.50 -3.13
N LEU A 174 -6.34 -1.66 -3.57
CA LEU A 174 -5.45 -2.74 -3.99
C LEU A 174 -5.08 -2.55 -5.46
N LEU A 175 -3.78 -2.50 -5.77
CA LEU A 175 -3.25 -2.52 -7.13
C LEU A 175 -3.29 -3.96 -7.66
N GLY A 176 -4.47 -4.41 -7.95
CA GLY A 176 -4.82 -5.76 -8.40
C GLY A 176 -6.33 -5.91 -8.54
N PRO A 177 -6.79 -6.97 -9.20
CA PRO A 177 -6.05 -8.14 -9.69
C PRO A 177 -5.30 -7.91 -11.01
N ASN A 178 -4.30 -8.78 -11.28
CA ASN A 178 -3.62 -8.82 -12.57
C ASN A 178 -4.39 -9.72 -13.54
N ILE A 179 -4.94 -9.15 -14.61
CA ILE A 179 -5.72 -9.86 -15.62
C ILE A 179 -4.98 -10.07 -16.96
N ASN A 180 -3.66 -9.87 -16.96
CA ASN A 180 -2.89 -10.18 -18.17
C ASN A 180 -3.09 -11.63 -18.59
N ILE A 181 -3.16 -11.85 -19.91
CA ILE A 181 -3.30 -13.19 -20.48
C ILE A 181 -1.94 -13.89 -20.53
N HIS A 182 -1.88 -15.17 -20.17
CA HIS A 182 -0.68 -16.00 -20.24
C HIS A 182 -0.33 -16.29 -21.70
N ARG A 183 0.29 -15.33 -22.40
CA ARG A 183 0.64 -15.44 -23.83
C ARG A 183 1.99 -16.11 -24.06
N ASP A 184 2.91 -15.97 -23.13
CA ASP A 184 4.27 -16.47 -23.22
C ASP A 184 4.68 -17.10 -21.90
N PRO A 185 5.04 -18.40 -21.88
CA PRO A 185 5.45 -19.09 -20.67
C PRO A 185 6.74 -18.53 -20.05
N LEU A 186 7.54 -17.78 -20.81
CA LEU A 186 8.74 -17.08 -20.30
C LEU A 186 8.43 -15.73 -19.68
N GLY A 187 7.17 -15.30 -19.62
CA GLY A 187 6.77 -14.06 -18.97
C GLY A 187 7.09 -14.09 -17.48
N GLY A 188 7.90 -13.13 -17.01
CA GLY A 188 8.39 -13.09 -15.62
C GLY A 188 7.31 -12.92 -14.56
N ARG A 189 6.09 -12.48 -14.95
CA ARG A 189 4.96 -12.19 -14.05
C ARG A 189 3.72 -13.03 -14.32
N VAL A 190 3.82 -14.13 -15.08
CA VAL A 190 2.66 -15.00 -15.39
C VAL A 190 2.02 -15.57 -14.12
N PHE A 191 2.78 -15.81 -13.06
CA PHE A 191 2.28 -16.36 -11.81
C PHE A 191 1.19 -15.51 -11.15
N GLU A 192 1.21 -14.21 -11.34
CA GLU A 192 0.22 -13.28 -10.76
C GLU A 192 -1.06 -13.14 -11.58
N SER A 193 -1.06 -13.58 -12.85
CA SER A 193 -2.24 -13.58 -13.71
C SER A 193 -3.03 -14.89 -13.56
N TYR A 194 -4.26 -14.91 -14.08
CA TYR A 194 -5.21 -15.98 -13.81
C TYR A 194 -5.17 -17.10 -14.83
N SER A 195 -5.10 -16.81 -16.14
CA SER A 195 -5.22 -17.83 -17.19
C SER A 195 -4.69 -17.37 -18.55
N GLU A 196 -4.46 -18.31 -19.45
CA GLU A 196 -4.31 -18.07 -20.89
C GLU A 196 -5.68 -17.87 -21.57
N ASP A 197 -6.77 -18.39 -20.97
CA ASP A 197 -8.13 -18.21 -21.42
C ASP A 197 -8.72 -16.92 -20.85
N PRO A 198 -9.04 -15.90 -21.68
CA PRO A 198 -9.61 -14.65 -21.22
C PRO A 198 -10.99 -14.83 -20.58
N TYR A 199 -11.77 -15.85 -20.96
CA TYR A 199 -13.07 -16.12 -20.36
C TYR A 199 -12.90 -16.60 -18.90
N LEU A 200 -12.04 -17.58 -18.67
CA LEU A 200 -11.74 -18.08 -17.32
C LEU A 200 -11.17 -16.96 -16.43
N ALA A 201 -10.22 -16.18 -16.96
CA ALA A 201 -9.65 -15.04 -16.24
C ALA A 201 -10.74 -14.05 -15.85
N ALA A 202 -11.63 -13.66 -16.78
CA ALA A 202 -12.70 -12.70 -16.52
C ALA A 202 -13.69 -13.22 -15.47
N GLN A 203 -14.18 -14.45 -15.59
CA GLN A 203 -15.15 -15.02 -14.66
C GLN A 203 -14.59 -15.14 -13.25
N THR A 204 -13.32 -15.53 -13.11
CA THR A 204 -12.66 -15.64 -11.81
C THR A 204 -12.43 -14.28 -11.16
N VAL A 205 -12.00 -13.29 -11.96
CA VAL A 205 -11.66 -11.95 -11.46
C VAL A 205 -12.88 -11.13 -11.06
N ILE A 206 -14.04 -11.32 -11.69
CA ILE A 206 -15.29 -10.63 -11.31
C ILE A 206 -15.58 -10.84 -9.83
N ASP A 207 -15.57 -12.09 -9.37
CA ASP A 207 -15.87 -12.41 -7.97
C ASP A 207 -14.79 -11.86 -7.02
N TYR A 208 -13.51 -11.90 -7.42
CA TYR A 208 -12.42 -11.30 -6.65
C TYR A 208 -12.64 -9.79 -6.45
N VAL A 209 -12.90 -9.05 -7.54
CA VAL A 209 -13.15 -7.60 -7.50
C VAL A 209 -14.36 -7.27 -6.63
N GLN A 210 -15.47 -8.00 -6.81
CA GLN A 210 -16.66 -7.83 -5.98
C GLN A 210 -16.38 -8.11 -4.50
N GLY A 211 -15.59 -9.15 -4.23
CA GLY A 211 -15.13 -9.46 -2.88
C GLY A 211 -14.35 -8.30 -2.25
N VAL A 212 -13.36 -7.76 -2.97
CA VAL A 212 -12.56 -6.61 -2.51
C VAL A 212 -13.45 -5.39 -2.27
N GLN A 213 -14.29 -5.04 -3.23
CA GLN A 213 -15.15 -3.86 -3.14
C GLN A 213 -16.22 -3.97 -2.05
N SER A 214 -16.67 -5.19 -1.74
CA SER A 214 -17.65 -5.42 -0.67
C SER A 214 -17.16 -5.02 0.72
N GLU A 215 -15.84 -4.93 0.89
CA GLU A 215 -15.20 -4.49 2.13
C GLU A 215 -14.80 -2.99 2.10
N GLY A 216 -15.21 -2.25 1.07
CA GLY A 216 -14.96 -0.81 0.95
C GLY A 216 -13.54 -0.44 0.47
N VAL A 217 -12.81 -1.38 -0.10
CA VAL A 217 -11.49 -1.16 -0.72
C VAL A 217 -11.66 -1.11 -2.24
N ALA A 218 -11.02 -0.16 -2.91
CA ALA A 218 -11.01 -0.11 -4.37
C ALA A 218 -10.11 -1.23 -4.94
N ALA A 219 -10.52 -1.79 -6.09
CA ALA A 219 -9.72 -2.74 -6.85
C ALA A 219 -9.25 -2.09 -8.14
N ASP A 220 -7.93 -2.11 -8.37
CA ASP A 220 -7.30 -1.61 -9.60
C ASP A 220 -6.97 -2.78 -10.52
N VAL A 221 -7.86 -3.02 -11.48
CA VAL A 221 -7.69 -4.10 -12.48
C VAL A 221 -6.55 -3.75 -13.42
N LYS A 222 -5.48 -4.53 -13.38
CA LYS A 222 -4.24 -4.25 -14.12
C LYS A 222 -3.81 -5.41 -15.00
N HIS A 223 -3.03 -5.19 -16.05
CA HIS A 223 -2.52 -3.92 -16.54
C HIS A 223 -3.27 -3.56 -17.82
N PHE A 224 -3.76 -2.32 -17.93
CA PHE A 224 -4.50 -1.91 -19.11
C PHE A 224 -3.64 -2.03 -20.37
N ALA A 225 -4.23 -2.64 -21.42
CA ALA A 225 -3.62 -2.86 -22.74
C ALA A 225 -2.31 -3.68 -22.71
N ALA A 226 -2.17 -4.62 -21.79
CA ALA A 226 -1.03 -5.55 -21.75
C ALA A 226 -1.28 -6.78 -22.65
#